data_705b687dab43bba2b5ec7abba0797161
#
_entry.id   705b687dab43bba2b5ec7abba0797161
#
_cell.length_a   1.000
_cell.length_b   1.000
_cell.length_c   1.000
_cell.angle_alpha   90.00
_cell.angle_beta   90.00
_cell.angle_gamma   90.00
#
_symmetry.space_group_name_H-M   'P 1'
#
loop_
_entity.id
_entity.type
_entity.pdbx_description
1 polymer ?
#
loop_
_entity_poly.entity_id
_entity_poly.type
_entity_poly.pdbx_seq_one_letter_code
_entity_poly.pdbx_strand_id
1 'polypeptide(L)'
;MPETMLAVVKPQAAPGAEIREVKIPAFGRNDVLVKVKVASICGTDLHIYEWDKWAQNRIHPPLIPGHEFCGEVVAFGDEVNSVKEGDFVSAEMHVACGKCFQCRTGDAHICQNVKIIGVDADGAFAEYVVIPESNIWKLDPTIPQEYASILDPLGNAVHSVLAGEIAAKTVAITGAGPIGLFSIAVARAVGAAEVYAIEINEHRRRIAKEMKADVVLDPSTQDVNAIVMERTGGLGVDVVLEMAGHPSAIRTAFDIVRRGGRISLLGLTSKPIFLNFSEDIIFKGITVQGISGRRMYQTWYQMTALLKHGKLDLHPVITDRIAMKDFSKAMERLKTGESSKILVFPNGNM
;
A
#
# COMPACT_ATOMS: atom_id res chain seq x y z
N MET A 1 -23.29 22.95 -2.72
CA MET A 1 -22.24 22.35 -1.88
C MET A 1 -21.90 23.31 -0.75
N PRO A 2 -21.42 22.87 0.42
CA PRO A 2 -20.91 23.78 1.46
C PRO A 2 -19.68 24.55 0.95
N GLU A 3 -19.34 25.66 1.61
CA GLU A 3 -18.12 26.42 1.28
C GLU A 3 -16.87 25.89 1.98
N THR A 4 -17.07 25.22 3.12
CA THR A 4 -16.02 24.69 3.99
C THR A 4 -16.21 23.19 4.24
N MET A 5 -15.15 22.54 4.69
CA MET A 5 -15.10 21.13 5.05
C MET A 5 -14.19 20.90 6.26
N LEU A 6 -14.40 19.80 6.97
CA LEU A 6 -13.44 19.33 7.97
C LEU A 6 -12.30 18.54 7.31
N ALA A 7 -11.09 18.77 7.80
CA ALA A 7 -9.90 18.04 7.35
C ALA A 7 -8.90 17.85 8.50
N VAL A 8 -8.12 16.78 8.42
CA VAL A 8 -6.89 16.60 9.21
C VAL A 8 -5.80 17.42 8.53
N VAL A 9 -5.25 18.39 9.21
CA VAL A 9 -4.23 19.29 8.67
C VAL A 9 -2.90 19.07 9.40
N LYS A 10 -1.82 18.94 8.67
CA LYS A 10 -0.44 19.12 9.15
C LYS A 10 -0.11 20.62 9.07
N PRO A 11 -0.26 21.38 10.16
CA PRO A 11 -0.24 22.84 10.07
C PRO A 11 1.15 23.44 9.97
N GLN A 12 2.15 22.73 10.49
CA GLN A 12 3.53 23.22 10.64
C GLN A 12 4.55 22.07 10.66
N ALA A 13 5.82 22.42 10.54
CA ALA A 13 6.98 21.53 10.55
C ALA A 13 7.29 21.01 12.00
N ALA A 14 6.35 20.27 12.60
CA ALA A 14 6.45 19.71 13.96
C ALA A 14 5.60 18.44 14.08
N PRO A 15 5.82 17.55 15.06
CA PRO A 15 4.96 16.38 15.29
C PRO A 15 3.49 16.76 15.51
N GLY A 16 2.58 15.86 15.13
CA GLY A 16 1.13 16.00 15.27
C GLY A 16 0.42 16.46 14.01
N ALA A 17 -0.90 16.44 14.07
CA ALA A 17 -1.84 16.99 13.10
C ALA A 17 -3.09 17.48 13.83
N GLU A 18 -3.86 18.37 13.22
CA GLU A 18 -5.04 19.01 13.82
C GLU A 18 -6.24 18.84 12.89
N ILE A 19 -7.42 18.72 13.47
CA ILE A 19 -8.67 18.81 12.71
C ILE A 19 -9.04 20.28 12.59
N ARG A 20 -9.20 20.74 11.36
CA ARG A 20 -9.56 22.12 11.07
C ARG A 20 -10.72 22.19 10.07
N GLU A 21 -11.49 23.24 10.17
CA GLU A 21 -12.39 23.68 9.11
C GLU A 21 -11.57 24.46 8.08
N VAL A 22 -11.64 24.01 6.82
CA VAL A 22 -10.92 24.59 5.69
C VAL A 22 -11.86 24.79 4.52
N LYS A 23 -11.49 25.62 3.55
CA LYS A 23 -12.28 25.76 2.32
C LYS A 23 -12.26 24.47 1.53
N ILE A 24 -13.39 24.13 0.90
CA ILE A 24 -13.41 23.06 -0.11
C ILE A 24 -12.47 23.48 -1.26
N PRO A 25 -11.56 22.57 -1.70
CA PRO A 25 -10.60 22.91 -2.74
C PRO A 25 -11.30 23.24 -4.06
N ALA A 26 -10.85 24.33 -4.70
CA ALA A 26 -11.26 24.62 -6.08
C ALA A 26 -10.66 23.55 -7.02
N PHE A 27 -11.40 23.21 -8.07
CA PHE A 27 -10.97 22.23 -9.08
C PHE A 27 -10.88 22.90 -10.46
N GLY A 28 -9.95 22.43 -11.27
CA GLY A 28 -9.72 22.89 -12.62
C GLY A 28 -10.60 22.18 -13.65
N ARG A 29 -10.40 22.50 -14.94
CA ARG A 29 -11.20 21.98 -16.05
C ARG A 29 -11.09 20.45 -16.23
N ASN A 30 -9.96 19.85 -15.82
CA ASN A 30 -9.66 18.44 -15.93
C ASN A 30 -9.66 17.72 -14.57
N ASP A 31 -10.25 18.32 -13.54
CA ASP A 31 -10.25 17.78 -12.20
C ASP A 31 -11.63 17.30 -11.78
N VAL A 32 -11.66 16.36 -10.86
CA VAL A 32 -12.85 15.76 -10.28
C VAL A 32 -12.86 16.03 -8.78
N LEU A 33 -13.93 16.59 -8.26
CA LEU A 33 -14.17 16.75 -6.83
C LEU A 33 -14.90 15.51 -6.31
N VAL A 34 -14.26 14.81 -5.37
CA VAL A 34 -14.79 13.59 -4.77
C VAL A 34 -15.15 13.83 -3.32
N LYS A 35 -16.37 13.46 -2.91
CA LYS A 35 -16.75 13.34 -1.51
C LYS A 35 -16.20 12.05 -0.94
N VAL A 36 -15.25 12.15 -0.01
CA VAL A 36 -14.58 11.01 0.58
C VAL A 36 -15.55 10.23 1.47
N LYS A 37 -15.76 8.95 1.19
CA LYS A 37 -16.56 8.04 2.03
C LYS A 37 -15.71 7.38 3.09
N VAL A 38 -14.60 6.79 2.68
CA VAL A 38 -13.64 6.12 3.55
C VAL A 38 -12.24 6.46 3.08
N ALA A 39 -11.38 6.84 4.00
CA ALA A 39 -9.92 6.91 3.81
C ALA A 39 -9.24 5.87 4.68
N SER A 40 -7.96 5.57 4.43
CA SER A 40 -7.20 4.66 5.30
C SER A 40 -5.81 5.18 5.62
N ILE A 41 -5.31 4.83 6.80
CA ILE A 41 -4.01 5.30 7.28
C ILE A 41 -2.91 4.38 6.78
N CYS A 42 -1.87 4.97 6.20
CA CYS A 42 -0.63 4.32 5.75
C CYS A 42 0.53 4.57 6.72
N GLY A 43 1.58 3.76 6.63
CA GLY A 43 2.84 4.01 7.35
C GLY A 43 3.48 5.36 6.99
N THR A 44 3.31 5.83 5.75
CA THR A 44 3.76 7.15 5.30
C THR A 44 3.10 8.29 6.11
N ASP A 45 1.83 8.13 6.46
CA ASP A 45 1.11 9.14 7.26
C ASP A 45 1.67 9.22 8.68
N LEU A 46 2.16 8.09 9.23
CA LEU A 46 2.85 8.09 10.52
C LEU A 46 4.17 8.87 10.46
N HIS A 47 4.97 8.70 9.39
CA HIS A 47 6.18 9.52 9.16
C HIS A 47 5.86 11.02 9.11
N ILE A 48 4.77 11.40 8.41
CA ILE A 48 4.30 12.80 8.36
C ILE A 48 3.85 13.28 9.74
N TYR A 49 3.07 12.46 10.46
CA TYR A 49 2.58 12.79 11.80
C TYR A 49 3.71 12.98 12.80
N GLU A 50 4.68 12.06 12.84
CA GLU A 50 5.85 12.09 13.72
C GLU A 50 6.90 13.14 13.35
N TRP A 51 6.82 13.68 12.12
CA TRP A 51 7.76 14.66 11.59
C TRP A 51 9.21 14.14 11.59
N ASP A 52 9.42 12.92 11.17
CA ASP A 52 10.73 12.29 11.11
C ASP A 52 11.62 12.88 10.00
N LYS A 53 12.84 12.36 9.85
CA LYS A 53 13.80 12.84 8.83
C LYS A 53 13.28 12.77 7.40
N TRP A 54 12.47 11.75 7.07
CA TRP A 54 11.89 11.65 5.74
C TRP A 54 10.85 12.75 5.52
N ALA A 55 9.96 12.96 6.48
CA ALA A 55 8.96 14.02 6.41
C ALA A 55 9.59 15.41 6.35
N GLN A 56 10.64 15.65 7.16
CA GLN A 56 11.39 16.93 7.15
C GLN A 56 12.00 17.27 5.79
N ASN A 57 12.38 16.27 5.00
CA ASN A 57 12.98 16.45 3.68
C ASN A 57 11.96 16.51 2.53
N ARG A 58 10.70 16.13 2.78
CA ARG A 58 9.71 15.95 1.72
C ARG A 58 8.47 16.82 1.89
N ILE A 59 8.00 17.03 3.11
CA ILE A 59 6.69 17.63 3.38
C ILE A 59 6.82 19.14 3.57
N HIS A 60 5.89 19.87 2.95
CA HIS A 60 5.81 21.34 3.04
C HIS A 60 4.47 21.75 3.66
N PRO A 61 4.39 21.94 4.99
CA PRO A 61 3.16 22.41 5.64
C PRO A 61 2.80 23.85 5.24
N PRO A 62 1.49 24.22 5.26
CA PRO A 62 0.36 23.38 5.66
C PRO A 62 0.02 22.33 4.59
N LEU A 63 -0.43 21.14 5.02
CA LEU A 63 -0.80 20.03 4.13
C LEU A 63 -1.97 19.25 4.74
N ILE A 64 -2.92 18.82 3.93
CA ILE A 64 -3.88 17.77 4.26
C ILE A 64 -3.28 16.44 3.80
N PRO A 65 -2.89 15.52 4.70
CA PRO A 65 -2.34 14.22 4.29
C PRO A 65 -3.43 13.23 3.86
N GLY A 66 -3.03 11.99 3.57
CA GLY A 66 -3.91 10.89 3.18
C GLY A 66 -3.90 10.65 1.68
N HIS A 67 -3.50 9.43 1.30
CA HIS A 67 -3.34 9.00 -0.10
C HIS A 67 -4.01 7.66 -0.39
N GLU A 68 -4.89 7.22 0.47
CA GLU A 68 -5.67 6.00 0.35
C GLU A 68 -7.12 6.32 0.64
N PHE A 69 -8.03 6.19 -0.33
CA PHE A 69 -9.44 6.53 -0.13
C PHE A 69 -10.37 5.91 -1.17
N CYS A 70 -11.66 5.96 -0.89
CA CYS A 70 -12.73 5.87 -1.88
C CYS A 70 -13.80 6.92 -1.59
N GLY A 71 -14.59 7.24 -2.61
CA GLY A 71 -15.61 8.25 -2.48
C GLY A 71 -16.60 8.29 -3.64
N GLU A 72 -17.34 9.36 -3.69
CA GLU A 72 -18.36 9.61 -4.71
C GLU A 72 -18.08 10.93 -5.43
N VAL A 73 -18.15 10.93 -6.74
CA VAL A 73 -18.00 12.13 -7.57
C VAL A 73 -19.16 13.09 -7.28
N VAL A 74 -18.85 14.32 -6.89
CA VAL A 74 -19.88 15.34 -6.58
C VAL A 74 -19.82 16.55 -7.50
N ALA A 75 -18.69 16.79 -8.16
CA ALA A 75 -18.54 17.83 -9.20
C ALA A 75 -17.29 17.51 -10.04
N PHE A 76 -17.18 18.12 -11.20
CA PHE A 76 -16.02 17.99 -12.08
C PHE A 76 -15.93 19.15 -13.06
N GLY A 77 -14.75 19.34 -13.64
CA GLY A 77 -14.49 20.37 -14.63
C GLY A 77 -15.08 20.06 -16.01
N ASP A 78 -15.19 21.07 -16.85
CA ASP A 78 -15.87 21.02 -18.14
C ASP A 78 -15.15 20.21 -19.23
N GLU A 79 -13.90 19.78 -18.99
CA GLU A 79 -13.13 18.88 -19.85
C GLU A 79 -13.17 17.41 -19.40
N VAL A 80 -13.74 17.13 -18.22
CA VAL A 80 -13.88 15.77 -17.69
C VAL A 80 -15.00 15.03 -18.42
N ASN A 81 -14.73 13.81 -18.87
CA ASN A 81 -15.71 13.00 -19.62
C ASN A 81 -15.74 11.52 -19.23
N SER A 82 -14.85 11.05 -18.36
CA SER A 82 -14.77 9.65 -17.94
C SER A 82 -15.68 9.28 -16.77
N VAL A 83 -16.20 10.26 -16.04
CA VAL A 83 -17.05 10.08 -14.86
C VAL A 83 -18.27 11.01 -14.89
N LYS A 84 -19.24 10.72 -14.03
CA LYS A 84 -20.42 11.55 -13.76
C LYS A 84 -20.67 11.65 -12.27
N GLU A 85 -21.49 12.62 -11.85
CA GLU A 85 -21.96 12.73 -10.46
C GLU A 85 -22.60 11.42 -9.98
N GLY A 86 -22.29 11.03 -8.75
CA GLY A 86 -22.73 9.80 -8.12
C GLY A 86 -21.86 8.57 -8.45
N ASP A 87 -20.89 8.67 -9.36
CA ASP A 87 -19.99 7.55 -9.62
C ASP A 87 -19.14 7.23 -8.38
N PHE A 88 -19.07 5.92 -8.04
CA PHE A 88 -18.20 5.39 -6.98
C PHE A 88 -16.78 5.25 -7.51
N VAL A 89 -15.82 5.90 -6.84
CA VAL A 89 -14.45 6.01 -7.31
C VAL A 89 -13.42 5.83 -6.20
N SER A 90 -12.22 5.44 -6.60
CA SER A 90 -10.95 5.65 -5.90
C SER A 90 -9.99 6.36 -6.87
N ALA A 91 -8.71 6.48 -6.54
CA ALA A 91 -7.76 7.11 -7.43
C ALA A 91 -6.34 6.58 -7.27
N GLU A 92 -5.58 6.63 -8.35
CA GLU A 92 -4.14 6.51 -8.31
C GLU A 92 -3.55 7.82 -7.78
N MET A 93 -3.01 7.79 -6.57
CA MET A 93 -2.56 9.02 -5.92
C MET A 93 -1.19 9.52 -6.40
N HIS A 94 -0.49 8.75 -7.23
CA HIS A 94 0.73 9.17 -7.90
C HIS A 94 0.40 9.83 -9.23
N VAL A 95 0.50 11.15 -9.29
CA VAL A 95 0.26 11.93 -10.51
C VAL A 95 1.55 11.95 -11.33
N ALA A 96 1.56 11.19 -12.42
CA ALA A 96 2.69 11.11 -13.34
C ALA A 96 2.70 12.31 -14.31
N CYS A 97 3.89 12.77 -14.73
CA CYS A 97 4.00 13.95 -15.60
C CYS A 97 3.61 13.71 -17.07
N GLY A 98 3.41 12.45 -17.48
CA GLY A 98 3.02 12.05 -18.83
C GLY A 98 4.07 12.21 -19.93
N LYS A 99 5.20 12.91 -19.70
CA LYS A 99 6.15 13.32 -20.73
C LYS A 99 7.60 12.89 -20.54
N CYS A 100 8.01 12.41 -19.35
CA CYS A 100 9.34 11.87 -19.14
C CYS A 100 9.53 10.50 -19.82
N PHE A 101 10.76 10.00 -19.85
CA PHE A 101 11.07 8.73 -20.47
C PHE A 101 10.20 7.59 -19.93
N GLN A 102 10.14 7.44 -18.60
CA GLN A 102 9.37 6.40 -17.95
C GLN A 102 7.87 6.46 -18.29
N CYS A 103 7.29 7.65 -18.29
CA CYS A 103 5.88 7.80 -18.67
C CYS A 103 5.63 7.38 -20.13
N ARG A 104 6.53 7.74 -21.03
CA ARG A 104 6.38 7.46 -22.48
C ARG A 104 6.69 6.02 -22.86
N THR A 105 7.39 5.27 -21.99
CA THR A 105 7.73 3.86 -22.18
C THR A 105 6.82 2.89 -21.41
N GLY A 106 5.78 3.40 -20.71
CA GLY A 106 4.81 2.58 -20.01
C GLY A 106 5.11 2.35 -18.53
N ASP A 107 6.15 2.98 -17.98
CA ASP A 107 6.57 2.86 -16.59
C ASP A 107 6.24 4.13 -15.78
N ALA A 108 5.03 4.68 -15.97
CA ALA A 108 4.59 5.93 -15.34
C ALA A 108 4.66 5.90 -13.81
N HIS A 109 4.58 4.72 -13.19
CA HIS A 109 4.70 4.53 -11.74
C HIS A 109 6.08 4.92 -11.17
N ILE A 110 7.12 4.96 -12.00
CA ILE A 110 8.45 5.44 -11.64
C ILE A 110 8.78 6.76 -12.37
N CYS A 111 7.79 7.60 -12.57
CA CYS A 111 7.93 8.92 -13.18
C CYS A 111 8.96 9.77 -12.41
N GLN A 112 9.91 10.40 -13.13
CA GLN A 112 10.93 11.27 -12.53
C GLN A 112 10.36 12.52 -11.83
N ASN A 113 9.16 12.93 -12.23
CA ASN A 113 8.49 14.13 -11.74
C ASN A 113 7.14 13.77 -11.09
N VAL A 114 7.05 12.60 -10.46
CA VAL A 114 5.82 12.18 -9.79
C VAL A 114 5.49 13.10 -8.63
N LYS A 115 4.21 13.48 -8.53
CA LYS A 115 3.65 14.13 -7.36
C LYS A 115 2.66 13.17 -6.70
N ILE A 116 2.65 13.11 -5.39
CA ILE A 116 1.77 12.23 -4.63
C ILE A 116 0.75 13.08 -3.89
N ILE A 117 -0.53 12.89 -4.18
CA ILE A 117 -1.64 13.53 -3.47
C ILE A 117 -1.63 12.99 -2.03
N GLY A 118 -1.74 13.88 -1.04
CA GLY A 118 -1.56 13.56 0.38
C GLY A 118 -0.12 13.64 0.88
N VAL A 119 0.86 13.91 -0.01
CA VAL A 119 2.29 14.07 0.30
C VAL A 119 2.86 15.36 -0.29
N ASP A 120 2.66 15.59 -1.59
CA ASP A 120 3.14 16.79 -2.31
C ASP A 120 2.02 17.79 -2.60
N ALA A 121 0.78 17.41 -2.37
CA ALA A 121 -0.44 18.20 -2.51
C ALA A 121 -1.48 17.69 -1.51
N ASP A 122 -2.53 18.47 -1.24
CA ASP A 122 -3.59 18.11 -0.31
C ASP A 122 -4.27 16.79 -0.69
N GLY A 123 -4.52 15.97 0.31
CA GLY A 123 -5.00 14.60 0.21
C GLY A 123 -6.38 14.35 0.79
N ALA A 124 -6.61 13.08 1.11
CA ALA A 124 -7.95 12.53 1.36
C ALA A 124 -8.36 12.43 2.84
N PHE A 125 -7.54 12.87 3.82
CA PHE A 125 -8.03 12.97 5.20
C PHE A 125 -8.88 14.24 5.38
N ALA A 126 -9.91 14.34 4.54
CA ALA A 126 -10.85 15.45 4.47
C ALA A 126 -12.21 14.96 3.99
N GLU A 127 -13.25 15.75 4.13
CA GLU A 127 -14.58 15.41 3.60
C GLU A 127 -14.63 15.41 2.07
N TYR A 128 -13.75 16.18 1.42
CA TYR A 128 -13.64 16.27 -0.05
C TYR A 128 -12.18 16.29 -0.48
N VAL A 129 -11.90 15.75 -1.65
CA VAL A 129 -10.57 15.78 -2.29
C VAL A 129 -10.71 16.04 -3.79
N VAL A 130 -9.76 16.78 -4.36
CA VAL A 130 -9.65 17.02 -5.81
C VAL A 130 -8.64 16.09 -6.42
N ILE A 131 -9.04 15.40 -7.49
CA ILE A 131 -8.22 14.41 -8.20
C ILE A 131 -8.22 14.74 -9.70
N PRO A 132 -7.07 14.76 -10.37
CA PRO A 132 -7.03 14.85 -11.83
C PRO A 132 -7.80 13.68 -12.47
N GLU A 133 -8.57 13.95 -13.53
CA GLU A 133 -9.35 12.92 -14.23
C GLU A 133 -8.51 11.71 -14.63
N SER A 134 -7.29 11.93 -15.09
CA SER A 134 -6.35 10.86 -15.48
C SER A 134 -6.03 9.86 -14.36
N ASN A 135 -6.25 10.26 -13.12
CA ASN A 135 -5.93 9.47 -11.94
C ASN A 135 -7.18 8.83 -11.32
N ILE A 136 -8.38 9.24 -11.71
CA ILE A 136 -9.64 8.68 -11.20
C ILE A 136 -9.77 7.22 -11.66
N TRP A 137 -10.21 6.39 -10.74
CA TRP A 137 -10.55 5.00 -11.00
C TRP A 137 -12.00 4.71 -10.61
N LYS A 138 -12.84 4.52 -11.62
CA LYS A 138 -14.23 4.15 -11.41
C LYS A 138 -14.33 2.69 -10.93
N LEU A 139 -15.06 2.49 -9.86
CA LEU A 139 -15.20 1.20 -9.19
C LEU A 139 -16.54 0.53 -9.50
N ASP A 140 -16.54 -0.79 -9.52
CA ASP A 140 -17.76 -1.57 -9.49
C ASP A 140 -18.44 -1.40 -8.11
N PRO A 141 -19.74 -1.03 -8.06
CA PRO A 141 -20.43 -0.76 -6.80
C PRO A 141 -20.57 -2.00 -5.89
N THR A 142 -20.26 -3.19 -6.39
CA THR A 142 -20.23 -4.42 -5.58
C THR A 142 -18.97 -4.53 -4.71
N ILE A 143 -17.94 -3.74 -4.98
CA ILE A 143 -16.71 -3.71 -4.16
C ILE A 143 -17.03 -2.96 -2.86
N PRO A 144 -16.83 -3.57 -1.67
CA PRO A 144 -17.06 -2.89 -0.39
C PRO A 144 -16.23 -1.61 -0.28
N GLN A 145 -16.81 -0.54 0.27
CA GLN A 145 -16.12 0.75 0.44
C GLN A 145 -14.83 0.62 1.26
N GLU A 146 -14.82 -0.26 2.26
CA GLU A 146 -13.65 -0.54 3.07
C GLU A 146 -12.50 -1.12 2.23
N TYR A 147 -12.79 -2.04 1.29
CA TYR A 147 -11.79 -2.57 0.37
C TYR A 147 -11.38 -1.54 -0.68
N ALA A 148 -12.31 -0.72 -1.13
CA ALA A 148 -12.07 0.35 -2.08
C ALA A 148 -11.12 1.43 -1.53
N SER A 149 -11.13 1.67 -0.21
CA SER A 149 -10.25 2.66 0.44
C SER A 149 -8.80 2.19 0.62
N ILE A 150 -8.52 0.90 0.45
CA ILE A 150 -7.18 0.30 0.64
C ILE A 150 -6.56 -0.21 -0.66
N LEU A 151 -7.03 0.27 -1.81
CA LEU A 151 -6.52 -0.15 -3.12
C LEU A 151 -5.06 0.27 -3.36
N ASP A 152 -4.62 1.37 -2.77
CA ASP A 152 -3.22 1.82 -2.83
C ASP A 152 -2.25 0.73 -2.34
N PRO A 153 -2.27 0.31 -1.07
CA PRO A 153 -1.38 -0.74 -0.58
C PRO A 153 -1.70 -2.13 -1.16
N LEU A 154 -2.95 -2.42 -1.52
CA LEU A 154 -3.30 -3.65 -2.23
C LEU A 154 -2.62 -3.72 -3.60
N GLY A 155 -2.59 -2.61 -4.33
CA GLY A 155 -1.90 -2.52 -5.61
C GLY A 155 -0.39 -2.76 -5.51
N ASN A 156 0.25 -2.31 -4.41
CA ASN A 156 1.66 -2.62 -4.14
C ASN A 156 1.88 -4.12 -3.92
N ALA A 157 0.97 -4.78 -3.20
CA ALA A 157 0.98 -6.24 -3.02
C ALA A 157 0.79 -6.97 -4.36
N VAL A 158 -0.19 -6.55 -5.17
CA VAL A 158 -0.45 -7.12 -6.51
C VAL A 158 0.77 -6.96 -7.41
N HIS A 159 1.40 -5.78 -7.44
CA HIS A 159 2.63 -5.56 -8.21
C HIS A 159 3.75 -6.52 -7.77
N SER A 160 3.99 -6.64 -6.46
CA SER A 160 5.05 -7.49 -5.91
C SER A 160 4.84 -8.96 -6.22
N VAL A 161 3.61 -9.44 -6.06
CA VAL A 161 3.23 -10.84 -6.31
C VAL A 161 3.31 -11.15 -7.79
N LEU A 162 2.69 -10.33 -8.65
CA LEU A 162 2.57 -10.55 -10.08
C LEU A 162 3.76 -10.04 -10.91
N ALA A 163 4.84 -9.61 -10.26
CA ALA A 163 6.10 -9.26 -10.95
C ALA A 163 6.76 -10.44 -11.66
N GLY A 164 6.27 -11.66 -11.46
CA GLY A 164 6.67 -12.89 -12.12
C GLY A 164 5.72 -14.02 -11.77
N GLU A 165 6.02 -15.23 -12.21
CA GLU A 165 5.19 -16.41 -11.98
C GLU A 165 5.03 -16.74 -10.49
N ILE A 166 3.81 -17.11 -10.13
CA ILE A 166 3.41 -17.48 -8.75
C ILE A 166 2.66 -18.80 -8.70
N ALA A 167 1.86 -19.11 -9.73
CA ALA A 167 1.06 -20.34 -9.74
C ALA A 167 1.93 -21.58 -9.55
N ALA A 168 1.51 -22.46 -8.64
CA ALA A 168 2.22 -23.66 -8.23
C ALA A 168 3.63 -23.43 -7.62
N LYS A 169 3.93 -22.20 -7.14
CA LYS A 169 5.21 -21.84 -6.50
C LYS A 169 5.08 -21.82 -4.97
N THR A 170 6.19 -22.09 -4.30
CA THR A 170 6.37 -21.78 -2.87
C THR A 170 6.76 -20.31 -2.71
N VAL A 171 6.03 -19.56 -1.88
CA VAL A 171 6.20 -18.11 -1.71
C VAL A 171 6.46 -17.78 -0.26
N ALA A 172 7.56 -17.12 0.05
CA ALA A 172 7.81 -16.57 1.38
C ALA A 172 7.63 -15.04 1.38
N ILE A 173 7.00 -14.53 2.44
CA ILE A 173 6.76 -13.10 2.63
C ILE A 173 7.45 -12.70 3.93
N THR A 174 8.48 -11.84 3.84
CA THR A 174 9.19 -11.30 5.00
C THR A 174 8.59 -9.94 5.37
N GLY A 175 8.00 -9.86 6.57
CA GLY A 175 7.22 -8.72 7.03
C GLY A 175 5.74 -8.83 6.69
N ALA A 176 4.90 -9.05 7.72
CA ALA A 176 3.45 -9.10 7.60
C ALA A 176 2.78 -7.77 8.04
N GLY A 177 3.34 -6.63 7.62
CA GLY A 177 2.61 -5.36 7.60
C GLY A 177 1.42 -5.44 6.62
N PRO A 178 0.59 -4.38 6.48
CA PRO A 178 -0.59 -4.42 5.61
C PRO A 178 -0.30 -4.93 4.20
N ILE A 179 0.78 -4.46 3.55
CA ILE A 179 1.15 -4.91 2.20
C ILE A 179 1.54 -6.39 2.19
N GLY A 180 2.30 -6.86 3.20
CA GLY A 180 2.65 -8.29 3.33
C GLY A 180 1.43 -9.17 3.53
N LEU A 181 0.48 -8.73 4.37
CA LEU A 181 -0.79 -9.43 4.58
C LEU A 181 -1.64 -9.49 3.30
N PHE A 182 -1.72 -8.40 2.55
CA PHE A 182 -2.37 -8.41 1.23
C PHE A 182 -1.65 -9.32 0.24
N SER A 183 -0.30 -9.38 0.30
CA SER A 183 0.48 -10.28 -0.56
C SER A 183 0.17 -11.75 -0.29
N ILE A 184 -0.14 -12.15 0.95
CA ILE A 184 -0.62 -13.50 1.28
C ILE A 184 -1.93 -13.79 0.53
N ALA A 185 -2.93 -12.90 0.64
CA ALA A 185 -4.20 -13.07 -0.03
C ALA A 185 -4.05 -13.14 -1.56
N VAL A 186 -3.26 -12.24 -2.14
CA VAL A 186 -3.03 -12.22 -3.58
C VAL A 186 -2.29 -13.48 -4.05
N ALA A 187 -1.22 -13.90 -3.37
CA ALA A 187 -0.48 -15.11 -3.71
C ALA A 187 -1.37 -16.35 -3.68
N ARG A 188 -2.22 -16.48 -2.66
CA ARG A 188 -3.23 -17.56 -2.58
C ARG A 188 -4.24 -17.50 -3.73
N ALA A 189 -4.78 -16.30 -4.01
CA ALA A 189 -5.78 -16.11 -5.06
C ALA A 189 -5.27 -16.45 -6.46
N VAL A 190 -3.95 -16.27 -6.71
CA VAL A 190 -3.33 -16.57 -8.01
C VAL A 190 -2.66 -17.94 -8.06
N GLY A 191 -2.85 -18.78 -7.03
CA GLY A 191 -2.51 -20.21 -7.08
C GLY A 191 -1.11 -20.57 -6.56
N ALA A 192 -0.53 -19.80 -5.63
CA ALA A 192 0.66 -20.24 -4.91
C ALA A 192 0.42 -21.61 -4.26
N ALA A 193 1.41 -22.51 -4.36
CA ALA A 193 1.31 -23.86 -3.80
C ALA A 193 1.41 -23.84 -2.26
N GLU A 194 2.33 -23.05 -1.72
CA GLU A 194 2.52 -22.87 -0.28
C GLU A 194 2.98 -21.43 0.01
N VAL A 195 2.41 -20.81 1.06
CA VAL A 195 2.72 -19.43 1.45
C VAL A 195 3.26 -19.39 2.87
N TYR A 196 4.48 -18.88 3.02
CA TYR A 196 5.14 -18.63 4.30
C TYR A 196 5.01 -17.16 4.66
N ALA A 197 4.65 -16.85 5.91
CA ALA A 197 4.68 -15.50 6.46
C ALA A 197 5.72 -15.45 7.60
N ILE A 198 6.66 -14.52 7.52
CA ILE A 198 7.76 -14.36 8.47
C ILE A 198 7.62 -12.98 9.12
N GLU A 199 7.27 -12.93 10.42
CA GLU A 199 6.91 -11.69 11.12
C GLU A 199 7.23 -11.76 12.61
N ILE A 200 7.82 -10.70 13.17
CA ILE A 200 8.17 -10.61 14.60
C ILE A 200 6.98 -10.24 15.50
N ASN A 201 6.01 -9.50 14.97
CA ASN A 201 4.86 -9.02 15.74
C ASN A 201 3.78 -10.12 15.86
N GLU A 202 3.43 -10.50 17.07
CA GLU A 202 2.46 -11.58 17.34
C GLU A 202 1.07 -11.26 16.78
N HIS A 203 0.60 -10.01 16.91
CA HIS A 203 -0.70 -9.60 16.39
C HIS A 203 -0.76 -9.80 14.86
N ARG A 204 0.28 -9.37 14.14
CA ARG A 204 0.37 -9.54 12.68
C ARG A 204 0.51 -11.01 12.27
N ARG A 205 1.21 -11.84 13.06
CA ARG A 205 1.26 -13.29 12.82
C ARG A 205 -0.13 -13.94 12.93
N ARG A 206 -0.98 -13.49 13.87
CA ARG A 206 -2.37 -13.96 13.96
C ARG A 206 -3.16 -13.60 12.70
N ILE A 207 -3.07 -12.35 12.26
CA ILE A 207 -3.71 -11.92 11.01
C ILE A 207 -3.18 -12.70 9.80
N ALA A 208 -1.88 -12.96 9.72
CA ALA A 208 -1.30 -13.77 8.63
C ALA A 208 -1.91 -15.18 8.55
N LYS A 209 -2.23 -15.81 9.70
CA LYS A 209 -2.96 -17.09 9.74
C LYS A 209 -4.40 -16.95 9.23
N GLU A 210 -5.10 -15.89 9.63
CA GLU A 210 -6.45 -15.59 9.14
C GLU A 210 -6.46 -15.31 7.62
N MET A 211 -5.40 -14.66 7.10
CA MET A 211 -5.16 -14.46 5.67
C MET A 211 -4.74 -15.75 4.94
N LYS A 212 -4.71 -16.89 5.66
CA LYS A 212 -4.43 -18.24 5.13
C LYS A 212 -2.99 -18.43 4.63
N ALA A 213 -2.00 -17.85 5.34
CA ALA A 213 -0.63 -18.31 5.21
C ALA A 213 -0.53 -19.76 5.72
N ASP A 214 0.10 -20.64 4.96
CA ASP A 214 0.24 -22.07 5.30
C ASP A 214 1.23 -22.26 6.46
N VAL A 215 2.27 -21.43 6.51
CA VAL A 215 3.31 -21.45 7.54
C VAL A 215 3.53 -20.04 8.06
N VAL A 216 3.48 -19.85 9.38
CA VAL A 216 3.73 -18.55 10.01
C VAL A 216 4.86 -18.69 11.01
N LEU A 217 5.96 -17.95 10.79
CA LEU A 217 7.20 -18.06 11.53
C LEU A 217 7.54 -16.77 12.27
N ASP A 218 8.07 -16.93 13.49
CA ASP A 218 8.66 -15.85 14.28
C ASP A 218 10.19 -15.91 14.19
N PRO A 219 10.83 -14.99 13.44
CA PRO A 219 12.29 -15.02 13.29
C PRO A 219 13.06 -14.64 14.56
N SER A 220 12.38 -14.17 15.61
CA SER A 220 13.00 -13.87 16.89
C SER A 220 13.19 -15.11 17.77
N THR A 221 12.43 -16.17 17.53
CA THR A 221 12.41 -17.39 18.34
C THR A 221 12.64 -18.68 17.56
N GLN A 222 12.57 -18.61 16.21
CA GLN A 222 12.67 -19.77 15.32
C GLN A 222 13.79 -19.59 14.31
N ASP A 223 14.48 -20.67 13.98
CA ASP A 223 15.41 -20.71 12.84
C ASP A 223 14.62 -20.86 11.54
N VAL A 224 14.28 -19.69 10.95
CA VAL A 224 13.50 -19.61 9.71
C VAL A 224 14.17 -20.37 8.57
N ASN A 225 15.51 -20.29 8.47
CA ASN A 225 16.25 -20.94 7.40
C ASN A 225 16.15 -22.47 7.52
N ALA A 226 16.42 -23.02 8.70
CA ALA A 226 16.31 -24.45 8.94
C ALA A 226 14.91 -24.97 8.63
N ILE A 227 13.85 -24.27 9.09
CA ILE A 227 12.46 -24.69 8.87
C ILE A 227 12.09 -24.63 7.38
N VAL A 228 12.45 -23.57 6.67
CA VAL A 228 12.18 -23.46 5.24
C VAL A 228 12.92 -24.53 4.46
N MET A 229 14.21 -24.77 4.75
CA MET A 229 15.00 -25.80 4.09
C MET A 229 14.43 -27.21 4.34
N GLU A 230 14.06 -27.53 5.57
CA GLU A 230 13.42 -28.82 5.89
C GLU A 230 12.13 -29.02 5.08
N ARG A 231 11.24 -28.04 5.07
CA ARG A 231 9.94 -28.13 4.38
C ARG A 231 10.05 -28.18 2.86
N THR A 232 11.12 -27.61 2.30
CA THR A 232 11.37 -27.57 0.85
C THR A 232 12.37 -28.66 0.38
N GLY A 233 12.70 -29.63 1.22
CA GLY A 233 13.66 -30.69 0.89
C GLY A 233 15.08 -30.18 0.59
N GLY A 234 15.50 -29.09 1.24
CA GLY A 234 16.80 -28.46 1.08
C GLY A 234 16.91 -27.49 -0.10
N LEU A 235 15.82 -27.25 -0.84
CA LEU A 235 15.84 -26.39 -2.03
C LEU A 235 15.73 -24.90 -1.70
N GLY A 236 14.91 -24.54 -0.72
CA GLY A 236 14.44 -23.18 -0.47
C GLY A 236 13.17 -22.86 -1.25
N VAL A 237 12.60 -21.65 -1.06
CA VAL A 237 11.37 -21.22 -1.72
C VAL A 237 11.60 -20.66 -3.13
N ASP A 238 10.60 -20.80 -4.00
CA ASP A 238 10.65 -20.27 -5.38
C ASP A 238 10.72 -18.75 -5.42
N VAL A 239 9.92 -18.08 -4.56
CA VAL A 239 9.75 -16.64 -4.57
C VAL A 239 9.81 -16.10 -3.16
N VAL A 240 10.55 -15.01 -2.96
CA VAL A 240 10.50 -14.22 -1.73
C VAL A 240 9.96 -12.82 -2.05
N LEU A 241 8.96 -12.39 -1.29
CA LEU A 241 8.41 -11.04 -1.30
C LEU A 241 8.88 -10.33 -0.04
N GLU A 242 9.85 -9.42 -0.19
CA GLU A 242 10.44 -8.71 0.93
C GLU A 242 9.67 -7.40 1.18
N MET A 243 8.95 -7.34 2.31
CA MET A 243 8.02 -6.27 2.66
C MET A 243 8.41 -5.51 3.95
N ALA A 244 9.44 -5.98 4.67
CA ALA A 244 9.83 -5.42 5.96
C ALA A 244 10.82 -4.26 5.84
N GLY A 245 11.73 -4.29 4.85
CA GLY A 245 12.81 -3.33 4.73
C GLY A 245 13.87 -3.41 5.85
N HIS A 246 13.79 -4.40 6.73
CA HIS A 246 14.76 -4.56 7.80
C HIS A 246 15.97 -5.39 7.31
N PRO A 247 17.22 -5.01 7.65
CA PRO A 247 18.42 -5.72 7.16
C PRO A 247 18.39 -7.22 7.39
N SER A 248 17.92 -7.70 8.56
CA SER A 248 17.83 -9.14 8.84
C SER A 248 16.76 -9.83 7.98
N ALA A 249 15.62 -9.19 7.72
CA ALA A 249 14.57 -9.74 6.87
C ALA A 249 15.05 -9.87 5.41
N ILE A 250 15.78 -8.85 4.93
CA ILE A 250 16.40 -8.90 3.61
C ILE A 250 17.47 -10.02 3.56
N ARG A 251 18.31 -10.16 4.60
CA ARG A 251 19.27 -11.27 4.65
C ARG A 251 18.56 -12.62 4.60
N THR A 252 17.51 -12.80 5.42
CA THR A 252 16.68 -14.00 5.38
C THR A 252 16.14 -14.28 3.97
N ALA A 253 15.69 -13.26 3.24
CA ALA A 253 15.20 -13.42 1.87
C ALA A 253 16.24 -14.06 0.94
N PHE A 254 17.50 -13.61 1.03
CA PHE A 254 18.61 -14.20 0.26
C PHE A 254 19.00 -15.59 0.74
N ASP A 255 18.84 -15.90 2.03
CA ASP A 255 19.18 -17.21 2.58
C ASP A 255 18.19 -18.29 2.12
N ILE A 256 16.88 -17.99 2.17
CA ILE A 256 15.80 -18.97 1.93
C ILE A 256 15.38 -19.11 0.47
N VAL A 257 15.75 -18.18 -0.42
CA VAL A 257 15.43 -18.31 -1.85
C VAL A 257 16.24 -19.42 -2.50
N ARG A 258 15.58 -20.29 -3.27
CA ARG A 258 16.26 -21.36 -3.99
C ARG A 258 17.12 -20.84 -5.14
N ARG A 259 18.01 -21.68 -5.66
CA ARG A 259 18.70 -21.40 -6.92
C ARG A 259 17.69 -21.24 -8.06
N GLY A 260 17.89 -20.24 -8.90
CA GLY A 260 16.97 -19.87 -9.98
C GLY A 260 15.63 -19.25 -9.49
N GLY A 261 15.53 -18.91 -8.21
CA GLY A 261 14.36 -18.26 -7.63
C GLY A 261 14.30 -16.74 -7.88
N ARG A 262 13.29 -16.09 -7.33
CA ARG A 262 13.06 -14.64 -7.45
C ARG A 262 12.91 -13.97 -6.08
N ILE A 263 13.49 -12.79 -5.92
CA ILE A 263 13.24 -11.90 -4.79
C ILE A 263 12.63 -10.60 -5.31
N SER A 264 11.45 -10.22 -4.82
CA SER A 264 10.85 -8.89 -5.02
C SER A 264 11.06 -8.06 -3.77
N LEU A 265 11.81 -6.95 -3.89
CA LEU A 265 12.14 -6.04 -2.80
C LEU A 265 11.22 -4.82 -2.86
N LEU A 266 10.37 -4.65 -1.85
CA LEU A 266 9.48 -3.49 -1.70
C LEU A 266 9.75 -2.75 -0.40
N GLY A 267 10.12 -3.44 0.67
CA GLY A 267 10.42 -2.84 1.96
C GLY A 267 11.55 -1.82 1.87
N LEU A 268 11.32 -0.59 2.38
CA LEU A 268 12.33 0.47 2.37
C LEU A 268 13.27 0.30 3.56
N THR A 269 14.58 0.22 3.28
CA THR A 269 15.59 0.14 4.34
C THR A 269 16.24 1.48 4.59
N SER A 270 16.45 1.81 5.87
CA SER A 270 17.19 3.01 6.30
C SER A 270 18.68 2.73 6.54
N LYS A 271 19.13 1.49 6.43
CA LYS A 271 20.50 1.07 6.73
C LYS A 271 21.11 0.33 5.53
N PRO A 272 22.43 0.49 5.29
CA PRO A 272 23.14 -0.32 4.30
C PRO A 272 23.07 -1.82 4.62
N ILE A 273 23.06 -2.64 3.58
CA ILE A 273 23.01 -4.10 3.66
C ILE A 273 24.23 -4.63 2.94
N PHE A 274 24.91 -5.58 3.57
CA PHE A 274 26.05 -6.28 2.98
C PHE A 274 25.59 -7.59 2.34
N LEU A 275 25.87 -7.74 1.03
CA LEU A 275 25.62 -8.95 0.26
C LEU A 275 26.92 -9.40 -0.41
N ASN A 276 27.18 -10.69 -0.41
CA ASN A 276 28.18 -11.29 -1.27
C ASN A 276 27.54 -11.56 -2.64
N PHE A 277 27.75 -10.68 -3.60
CA PHE A 277 27.13 -10.78 -4.92
C PHE A 277 27.39 -12.12 -5.60
N SER A 278 28.58 -12.71 -5.44
CA SER A 278 28.91 -14.01 -6.04
C SER A 278 28.06 -15.12 -5.44
N GLU A 279 28.03 -15.22 -4.11
CA GLU A 279 27.33 -16.31 -3.42
C GLU A 279 25.81 -16.08 -3.37
N ASP A 280 25.39 -14.86 -3.06
CA ASP A 280 23.99 -14.56 -2.79
C ASP A 280 23.16 -14.44 -4.08
N ILE A 281 23.77 -14.03 -5.20
CA ILE A 281 23.05 -13.71 -6.44
C ILE A 281 23.57 -14.57 -7.61
N ILE A 282 24.87 -14.44 -7.96
CA ILE A 282 25.40 -14.98 -9.22
C ILE A 282 25.37 -16.51 -9.21
N PHE A 283 25.95 -17.17 -8.18
CA PHE A 283 25.98 -18.63 -8.10
C PHE A 283 24.62 -19.25 -7.79
N LYS A 284 23.70 -18.48 -7.23
CA LYS A 284 22.30 -18.90 -7.11
C LYS A 284 21.51 -18.70 -8.41
N GLY A 285 21.97 -17.82 -9.32
CA GLY A 285 21.25 -17.50 -10.58
C GLY A 285 19.86 -16.90 -10.33
N ILE A 286 19.68 -16.14 -9.24
CA ILE A 286 18.39 -15.59 -8.85
C ILE A 286 18.08 -14.29 -9.59
N THR A 287 16.78 -13.98 -9.71
CA THR A 287 16.31 -12.66 -10.12
C THR A 287 16.02 -11.82 -8.89
N VAL A 288 16.65 -10.64 -8.78
CA VAL A 288 16.34 -9.64 -7.76
C VAL A 288 15.69 -8.45 -8.42
N GLN A 289 14.48 -8.10 -7.98
CA GLN A 289 13.69 -7.04 -8.58
C GLN A 289 13.24 -6.01 -7.54
N GLY A 290 13.52 -4.73 -7.77
CA GLY A 290 12.96 -3.64 -7.01
C GLY A 290 11.51 -3.38 -7.41
N ILE A 291 10.61 -3.25 -6.43
CA ILE A 291 9.20 -2.93 -6.62
C ILE A 291 8.95 -1.52 -6.11
N SER A 292 8.50 -0.65 -6.98
CA SER A 292 8.16 0.73 -6.64
C SER A 292 6.68 1.00 -6.93
N GLY A 293 5.91 1.18 -5.89
CA GLY A 293 4.47 1.48 -6.01
C GLY A 293 3.68 0.44 -6.82
N ARG A 294 2.68 0.90 -7.52
CA ARG A 294 1.77 0.13 -8.38
C ARG A 294 2.08 0.39 -9.84
N ARG A 295 2.10 -0.61 -10.70
CA ARG A 295 2.19 -0.37 -12.14
C ARG A 295 0.90 0.30 -12.64
N MET A 296 1.00 1.57 -13.03
CA MET A 296 -0.12 2.35 -13.58
C MET A 296 -0.42 1.91 -15.01
N TYR A 297 -1.62 1.45 -15.38
CA TYR A 297 -2.74 1.13 -14.49
C TYR A 297 -2.96 -0.39 -14.43
N GLN A 298 -2.00 -1.16 -14.86
CA GLN A 298 -2.09 -2.62 -14.95
C GLN A 298 -2.53 -3.25 -13.61
N THR A 299 -1.92 -2.84 -12.50
CA THR A 299 -2.28 -3.37 -11.18
C THR A 299 -3.69 -2.98 -10.75
N TRP A 300 -4.22 -1.84 -11.22
CA TRP A 300 -5.60 -1.43 -10.97
C TRP A 300 -6.60 -2.38 -11.61
N TYR A 301 -6.39 -2.74 -12.88
CA TYR A 301 -7.21 -3.75 -13.55
C TYR A 301 -7.14 -5.11 -12.86
N GLN A 302 -5.95 -5.53 -12.46
CA GLN A 302 -5.75 -6.84 -11.81
C GLN A 302 -6.41 -6.91 -10.42
N MET A 303 -6.17 -5.93 -9.54
CA MET A 303 -6.74 -5.94 -8.19
C MET A 303 -8.26 -5.78 -8.18
N THR A 304 -8.80 -4.90 -9.04
CA THR A 304 -10.26 -4.72 -9.12
C THR A 304 -10.95 -5.94 -9.72
N ALA A 305 -10.33 -6.66 -10.67
CA ALA A 305 -10.84 -7.93 -11.15
C ALA A 305 -10.87 -8.99 -10.04
N LEU A 306 -9.80 -9.11 -9.26
CA LEU A 306 -9.75 -10.05 -8.13
C LEU A 306 -10.83 -9.74 -7.09
N LEU A 307 -11.06 -8.47 -6.77
CA LEU A 307 -12.11 -8.05 -5.82
C LEU A 307 -13.51 -8.29 -6.38
N LYS A 308 -13.77 -7.87 -7.61
CA LYS A 308 -15.08 -8.05 -8.27
C LYS A 308 -15.51 -9.51 -8.34
N HIS A 309 -14.56 -10.42 -8.53
CA HIS A 309 -14.83 -11.86 -8.58
C HIS A 309 -14.72 -12.57 -7.23
N GLY A 310 -14.66 -11.82 -6.11
CA GLY A 310 -14.63 -12.38 -4.75
C GLY A 310 -13.42 -13.26 -4.45
N LYS A 311 -12.27 -12.99 -5.09
CA LYS A 311 -11.05 -13.78 -4.91
C LYS A 311 -10.23 -13.35 -3.71
N LEU A 312 -10.49 -12.16 -3.16
CA LEU A 312 -9.76 -11.60 -2.02
C LEU A 312 -10.72 -11.36 -0.85
N ASP A 313 -10.37 -11.89 0.31
CA ASP A 313 -10.92 -11.49 1.60
C ASP A 313 -9.86 -10.63 2.31
N LEU A 314 -10.16 -9.34 2.47
CA LEU A 314 -9.24 -8.37 3.08
C LEU A 314 -9.69 -7.96 4.49
N HIS A 315 -10.83 -8.49 4.94
CA HIS A 315 -11.43 -8.12 6.22
C HIS A 315 -10.47 -8.29 7.42
N PRO A 316 -9.67 -9.38 7.53
CA PRO A 316 -8.80 -9.57 8.70
C PRO A 316 -7.72 -8.50 8.84
N VAL A 317 -7.34 -7.83 7.74
CA VAL A 317 -6.31 -6.78 7.76
C VAL A 317 -6.87 -5.46 8.30
N ILE A 318 -8.18 -5.23 8.19
CA ILE A 318 -8.87 -4.01 8.65
C ILE A 318 -9.18 -4.16 10.14
N THR A 319 -8.29 -3.64 10.99
CA THR A 319 -8.41 -3.81 12.44
C THR A 319 -9.24 -2.74 13.12
N ASP A 320 -9.34 -1.56 12.52
CA ASP A 320 -9.96 -0.41 13.18
C ASP A 320 -10.78 0.44 12.20
N ARG A 321 -11.84 1.02 12.74
CA ARG A 321 -12.72 1.99 12.08
C ARG A 321 -12.90 3.17 13.00
N ILE A 322 -12.62 4.37 12.52
CA ILE A 322 -12.65 5.58 13.34
C ILE A 322 -13.37 6.72 12.61
N ALA A 323 -14.01 7.60 13.39
CA ALA A 323 -14.37 8.92 12.89
C ALA A 323 -13.10 9.80 12.79
N MET A 324 -13.09 10.78 11.89
CA MET A 324 -11.94 11.68 11.70
C MET A 324 -11.49 12.36 13.00
N LYS A 325 -12.42 12.69 13.92
CA LYS A 325 -12.12 13.31 15.24
C LYS A 325 -11.20 12.46 16.11
N ASP A 326 -11.10 11.15 15.90
CA ASP A 326 -10.27 10.23 16.66
C ASP A 326 -8.92 9.94 15.99
N PHE A 327 -8.56 10.70 14.95
CA PHE A 327 -7.37 10.50 14.14
C PHE A 327 -6.08 10.40 14.98
N SER A 328 -5.85 11.31 15.91
CA SER A 328 -4.64 11.30 16.74
C SER A 328 -4.52 10.04 17.61
N LYS A 329 -5.64 9.51 18.12
CA LYS A 329 -5.63 8.24 18.87
C LYS A 329 -5.28 7.06 17.99
N ALA A 330 -5.75 7.08 16.72
CA ALA A 330 -5.43 6.05 15.74
C ALA A 330 -3.95 6.04 15.38
N MET A 331 -3.32 7.21 15.26
CA MET A 331 -1.88 7.33 15.03
C MET A 331 -1.06 6.70 16.17
N GLU A 332 -1.45 6.92 17.42
CA GLU A 332 -0.78 6.29 18.58
C GLU A 332 -0.91 4.75 18.54
N ARG A 333 -2.09 4.21 18.23
CA ARG A 333 -2.28 2.76 18.10
C ARG A 333 -1.49 2.15 16.94
N LEU A 334 -1.35 2.87 15.84
CA LEU A 334 -0.52 2.43 14.71
C LEU A 334 0.96 2.38 15.11
N LYS A 335 1.43 3.35 15.88
CA LYS A 335 2.80 3.44 16.41
C LYS A 335 3.16 2.28 17.32
N THR A 336 2.24 1.82 18.17
CA THR A 336 2.47 0.68 19.07
C THR A 336 2.42 -0.66 18.34
N GLY A 337 1.97 -0.70 17.08
CA GLY A 337 1.81 -1.92 16.31
C GLY A 337 0.61 -2.79 16.71
N GLU A 338 -0.33 -2.22 17.51
CA GLU A 338 -1.57 -2.88 17.92
C GLU A 338 -2.63 -2.92 16.79
N SER A 339 -2.44 -2.08 15.78
CA SER A 339 -3.33 -1.98 14.62
C SER A 339 -2.60 -2.36 13.33
N SER A 340 -3.33 -2.90 12.36
CA SER A 340 -2.83 -3.18 11.01
C SER A 340 -3.31 -2.10 10.04
N LYS A 341 -4.56 -2.16 9.59
CA LYS A 341 -5.16 -1.15 8.72
C LYS A 341 -6.29 -0.44 9.45
N ILE A 342 -6.17 0.89 9.54
CA ILE A 342 -7.15 1.75 10.20
C ILE A 342 -7.90 2.53 9.13
N LEU A 343 -9.23 2.41 9.14
CA LEU A 343 -10.11 3.18 8.26
C LEU A 343 -10.61 4.42 8.96
N VAL A 344 -10.64 5.52 8.22
CA VAL A 344 -11.11 6.84 8.67
C VAL A 344 -12.38 7.19 7.89
N PHE A 345 -13.42 7.59 8.59
CA PHE A 345 -14.70 8.01 8.03
C PHE A 345 -14.87 9.54 8.18
N PRO A 346 -14.47 10.35 7.19
CA PRO A 346 -14.48 11.80 7.32
C PRO A 346 -15.88 12.36 7.49
N ASN A 347 -16.87 11.76 6.85
CA ASN A 347 -18.27 12.18 6.87
C ASN A 347 -19.13 11.45 7.93
N GLY A 348 -18.52 10.74 8.88
CA GLY A 348 -19.20 10.15 10.04
C GLY A 348 -20.08 8.93 9.79
N ASN A 349 -20.17 8.43 8.58
CA ASN A 349 -20.97 7.24 8.23
C ASN A 349 -20.10 5.96 8.39
N MET A 350 -19.97 5.47 9.63
CA MET A 350 -19.34 4.19 9.96
C MET A 350 -20.33 3.03 9.80
#